data_da247a213f5e0fdf072ba60bee794dec
#
_entry.id   da247a213f5e0fdf072ba60bee794dec
#
_cell.length_a   1.000
_cell.length_b   1.000
_cell.length_c   1.000
_cell.angle_alpha   90.00
_cell.angle_beta   90.00
_cell.angle_gamma   90.00
#
_symmetry.space_group_name_H-M   'P 1'
#
loop_
_entity.id
_entity.type
_entity.pdbx_description
1 polymer ?
#
loop_
_entity_poly.entity_id
_entity_poly.type
_entity_poly.pdbx_seq_one_letter_code
_entity_poly.pdbx_strand_id
1 'polypeptide(L)'
;MTPNDLITPAPQWRWGRRLFLALVLGVLLLLATAAPAWASIHTYHEQPGQTTYRSRQSLRDQRDLAWQATVFKRYQGQTVQGLYLRLVGFPGQVAVDRQGNLQIDTGTTAHWAVPYALDPQTPASVLPDNVSQYEVSAVLNDMPRPIPLTLTVPLVGQSSTQIIVAPYVVEEWITIAQTFPEP
;
A
#
# COMPACT_ATOMS: atom_id res chain seq x y z
N MET A 1 -19.82 -29.68 77.76
CA MET A 1 -19.98 -30.31 76.44
C MET A 1 -20.34 -29.22 75.43
N THR A 2 -19.37 -28.67 74.69
CA THR A 2 -19.55 -27.61 73.70
C THR A 2 -19.39 -28.22 72.34
N PRO A 3 -20.29 -28.01 71.37
CA PRO A 3 -20.13 -28.50 70.00
C PRO A 3 -19.17 -27.62 69.26
N ASN A 4 -18.18 -28.25 68.60
CA ASN A 4 -17.23 -27.66 67.65
C ASN A 4 -17.98 -27.27 66.40
N ASP A 5 -18.05 -25.98 66.09
CA ASP A 5 -18.46 -25.44 64.82
C ASP A 5 -17.33 -25.61 63.80
N LEU A 6 -17.45 -26.60 62.90
CA LEU A 6 -16.59 -26.80 61.78
C LEU A 6 -16.92 -25.74 60.71
N ILE A 7 -16.15 -24.66 60.69
CA ILE A 7 -16.19 -23.67 59.61
C ILE A 7 -15.49 -24.29 58.41
N THR A 8 -16.26 -24.75 57.44
CA THR A 8 -15.75 -25.17 56.14
C THR A 8 -15.36 -23.96 55.33
N PRO A 9 -14.09 -23.80 54.85
CA PRO A 9 -13.72 -22.69 54.00
C PRO A 9 -14.40 -22.82 52.64
N ALA A 10 -15.11 -21.78 52.22
CA ALA A 10 -15.75 -21.69 50.93
C ALA A 10 -14.69 -21.76 49.79
N PRO A 11 -14.94 -22.44 48.67
CA PRO A 11 -13.94 -22.65 47.61
C PRO A 11 -13.68 -21.38 46.80
N GLN A 12 -12.73 -20.58 47.25
CA GLN A 12 -12.26 -19.37 46.55
C GLN A 12 -11.68 -19.66 45.15
N TRP A 13 -11.32 -20.91 44.86
CA TRP A 13 -10.80 -21.36 43.57
C TRP A 13 -11.78 -21.21 42.39
N ARG A 14 -13.07 -21.28 42.64
CA ARG A 14 -14.08 -21.21 41.55
C ARG A 14 -14.23 -19.80 40.98
N TRP A 15 -13.93 -18.76 41.75
CA TRP A 15 -14.03 -17.36 41.31
C TRP A 15 -12.83 -16.97 40.44
N GLY A 16 -11.62 -17.41 40.77
CA GLY A 16 -10.42 -17.18 39.97
C GLY A 16 -10.51 -17.79 38.54
N ARG A 17 -11.06 -19.02 38.46
CA ARG A 17 -11.29 -19.67 37.15
C ARG A 17 -12.33 -18.94 36.29
N ARG A 18 -13.38 -18.38 36.91
CA ARG A 18 -14.40 -17.60 36.17
C ARG A 18 -13.84 -16.27 35.65
N LEU A 19 -13.06 -15.59 36.47
CA LEU A 19 -12.39 -14.35 36.06
C LEU A 19 -11.35 -14.60 34.95
N PHE A 20 -10.58 -15.66 35.05
CA PHE A 20 -9.62 -16.05 34.01
C PHE A 20 -10.31 -16.40 32.69
N LEU A 21 -11.41 -17.20 32.73
CA LEU A 21 -12.19 -17.51 31.53
C LEU A 21 -12.85 -16.28 30.90
N ALA A 22 -13.34 -15.35 31.71
CA ALA A 22 -13.91 -14.08 31.21
C ALA A 22 -12.85 -13.19 30.57
N LEU A 23 -11.63 -13.16 31.10
CA LEU A 23 -10.50 -12.41 30.54
C LEU A 23 -10.05 -13.01 29.20
N VAL A 24 -9.92 -14.35 29.14
CA VAL A 24 -9.54 -15.05 27.89
C VAL A 24 -10.62 -14.87 26.82
N LEU A 25 -11.89 -14.96 27.18
CA LEU A 25 -13.00 -14.73 26.27
C LEU A 25 -13.03 -13.28 25.78
N GLY A 26 -12.75 -12.30 26.65
CA GLY A 26 -12.63 -10.89 26.28
C GLY A 26 -11.50 -10.61 25.30
N VAL A 27 -10.32 -11.22 25.51
CA VAL A 27 -9.18 -11.10 24.59
C VAL A 27 -9.49 -11.78 23.25
N LEU A 28 -10.14 -12.95 23.25
CA LEU A 28 -10.56 -13.64 22.01
C LEU A 28 -11.60 -12.82 21.23
N LEU A 29 -12.55 -12.16 21.90
CA LEU A 29 -13.49 -11.27 21.25
C LEU A 29 -12.81 -10.03 20.66
N LEU A 30 -11.84 -9.43 21.35
CA LEU A 30 -11.04 -8.31 20.83
C LEU A 30 -10.22 -8.71 19.58
N LEU A 31 -9.64 -9.91 19.56
CA LEU A 31 -8.91 -10.43 18.39
C LEU A 31 -9.84 -10.75 17.22
N ALA A 32 -11.08 -11.20 17.48
CA ALA A 32 -12.07 -11.48 16.46
C ALA A 32 -12.65 -10.23 15.78
N THR A 33 -12.56 -9.05 16.42
CA THR A 33 -13.02 -7.77 15.87
C THR A 33 -11.93 -7.00 15.11
N ALA A 34 -10.69 -7.52 15.03
CA ALA A 34 -9.66 -6.96 14.18
C ALA A 34 -10.08 -7.14 12.71
N ALA A 35 -10.86 -6.18 12.18
CA ALA A 35 -11.14 -6.12 10.77
C ALA A 35 -9.81 -6.03 10.01
N PRO A 36 -9.59 -6.83 8.96
CA PRO A 36 -8.42 -6.66 8.11
C PRO A 36 -8.42 -5.20 7.63
N ALA A 37 -7.31 -4.49 7.84
CA ALA A 37 -7.11 -3.16 7.29
C ALA A 37 -6.98 -3.34 5.77
N TRP A 38 -8.11 -3.33 5.09
CA TRP A 38 -8.14 -3.28 3.63
C TRP A 38 -7.59 -1.92 3.26
N ALA A 39 -6.43 -1.91 2.63
CA ALA A 39 -5.94 -0.71 2.00
C ALA A 39 -6.99 -0.29 0.98
N SER A 40 -7.48 0.94 1.12
CA SER A 40 -8.70 1.35 0.42
C SER A 40 -8.36 1.83 -0.98
N ILE A 41 -8.81 1.09 -1.99
CA ILE A 41 -8.90 1.61 -3.35
C ILE A 41 -9.98 2.69 -3.33
N HIS A 42 -9.59 3.91 -3.64
CA HIS A 42 -10.51 5.04 -3.71
C HIS A 42 -10.90 5.31 -5.17
N THR A 43 -12.21 5.43 -5.41
CA THR A 43 -12.77 5.85 -6.70
C THR A 43 -13.03 7.36 -6.66
N TYR A 44 -12.56 8.07 -7.68
CA TYR A 44 -12.74 9.51 -7.84
C TYR A 44 -13.42 9.82 -9.18
N HIS A 45 -14.37 10.73 -9.15
CA HIS A 45 -15.01 11.31 -10.34
C HIS A 45 -14.52 12.76 -10.44
N GLU A 46 -13.38 12.98 -11.11
CA GLU A 46 -12.73 14.29 -11.17
C GLU A 46 -13.41 15.24 -12.18
N GLN A 47 -14.01 14.67 -13.24
CA GLN A 47 -14.75 15.41 -14.28
C GLN A 47 -15.93 14.56 -14.77
N PRO A 48 -16.94 15.17 -15.44
CA PRO A 48 -18.02 14.41 -16.05
C PRO A 48 -17.52 13.32 -17.00
N GLY A 49 -17.93 12.08 -16.76
CA GLY A 49 -17.52 10.92 -17.53
C GLY A 49 -16.07 10.44 -17.28
N GLN A 50 -15.36 11.01 -16.33
CA GLN A 50 -14.04 10.57 -15.93
C GLN A 50 -14.10 9.79 -14.61
N THR A 51 -13.52 8.60 -14.58
CA THR A 51 -13.37 7.76 -13.38
C THR A 51 -11.90 7.44 -13.16
N THR A 52 -11.41 7.66 -11.94
CA THR A 52 -10.04 7.34 -11.54
C THR A 52 -10.06 6.41 -10.33
N TYR A 53 -9.48 5.23 -10.49
CA TYR A 53 -9.20 4.30 -9.38
C TYR A 53 -7.80 4.55 -8.89
N ARG A 54 -7.62 4.64 -7.57
CA ARG A 54 -6.33 5.03 -6.97
C ARG A 54 -6.03 4.28 -5.69
N SER A 55 -4.80 3.79 -5.55
CA SER A 55 -4.17 3.35 -4.29
C SER A 55 -3.05 4.31 -3.93
N ARG A 56 -2.95 4.69 -2.67
CA ARG A 56 -1.92 5.58 -2.14
C ARG A 56 -1.26 4.93 -0.95
N GLN A 57 0.07 4.78 -1.03
CA GLN A 57 0.88 4.14 0.00
C GLN A 57 2.03 5.05 0.44
N SER A 58 2.31 5.04 1.74
CA SER A 58 3.53 5.66 2.30
C SER A 58 4.58 4.57 2.45
N LEU A 59 5.70 4.75 1.77
CA LEU A 59 6.82 3.81 1.74
C LEU A 59 8.08 4.50 2.28
N ARG A 60 9.11 3.72 2.54
CA ARG A 60 10.43 4.25 2.91
C ARG A 60 11.49 3.69 1.98
N ASP A 61 12.48 4.53 1.68
CA ASP A 61 13.64 4.07 0.93
C ASP A 61 14.71 3.48 1.88
N GLN A 62 15.79 2.97 1.30
CA GLN A 62 16.93 2.40 2.05
C GLN A 62 17.63 3.39 2.98
N ARG A 63 17.37 4.70 2.85
CA ARG A 63 17.90 5.78 3.73
C ARG A 63 16.85 6.23 4.76
N ASP A 64 15.74 5.49 4.89
CA ASP A 64 14.61 5.79 5.75
C ASP A 64 13.85 7.09 5.38
N LEU A 65 14.08 7.65 4.19
CA LEU A 65 13.32 8.79 3.70
C LEU A 65 11.92 8.35 3.28
N ALA A 66 10.94 9.17 3.62
CA ALA A 66 9.54 8.90 3.27
C ALA A 66 9.27 9.15 1.78
N TRP A 67 8.58 8.22 1.15
CA TRP A 67 8.07 8.29 -0.20
C TRP A 67 6.57 8.03 -0.22
N GLN A 68 5.85 8.76 -1.04
CA GLN A 68 4.47 8.44 -1.37
C GLN A 68 4.41 7.79 -2.74
N ALA A 69 3.91 6.56 -2.79
CA ALA A 69 3.62 5.86 -4.02
C ALA A 69 2.11 5.90 -4.27
N THR A 70 1.71 6.36 -5.45
CA THR A 70 0.31 6.40 -5.86
C THR A 70 0.17 5.72 -7.21
N VAL A 71 -0.50 4.56 -7.25
CA VAL A 71 -0.94 3.95 -8.50
C VAL A 71 -2.35 4.43 -8.80
N PHE A 72 -2.58 4.87 -10.04
CA PHE A 72 -3.90 5.28 -10.48
C PHE A 72 -4.17 4.88 -11.93
N LYS A 73 -5.39 4.40 -12.17
CA LYS A 73 -5.92 4.04 -13.48
C LYS A 73 -7.06 4.99 -13.81
N ARG A 74 -6.97 5.63 -14.96
CA ARG A 74 -7.94 6.62 -15.40
C ARG A 74 -8.72 6.16 -16.60
N TYR A 75 -10.01 6.46 -16.57
CA TYR A 75 -10.97 6.19 -17.64
C TYR A 75 -11.64 7.48 -18.08
N GLN A 76 -11.94 7.57 -19.38
CA GLN A 76 -12.90 8.52 -19.95
C GLN A 76 -14.04 7.68 -20.55
N GLY A 77 -15.20 7.69 -19.90
CA GLY A 77 -16.23 6.69 -20.16
C GLY A 77 -15.68 5.27 -19.92
N GLN A 78 -15.73 4.44 -20.96
CA GLN A 78 -15.20 3.07 -20.93
C GLN A 78 -13.75 2.97 -21.45
N THR A 79 -13.17 4.09 -21.90
CA THR A 79 -11.83 4.09 -22.52
C THR A 79 -10.75 4.34 -21.48
N VAL A 80 -9.78 3.41 -21.37
CA VAL A 80 -8.59 3.57 -20.51
C VAL A 80 -7.74 4.72 -21.04
N GLN A 81 -7.40 5.66 -20.17
CA GLN A 81 -6.48 6.77 -20.48
C GLN A 81 -5.04 6.47 -20.03
N GLY A 82 -4.86 5.48 -19.19
CA GLY A 82 -3.57 5.01 -18.73
C GLY A 82 -3.60 4.47 -17.30
N LEU A 83 -2.51 3.78 -16.94
CA LEU A 83 -2.24 3.25 -15.61
C LEU A 83 -0.85 3.74 -15.18
N TYR A 84 -0.81 4.61 -14.18
CA TYR A 84 0.40 5.31 -13.81
C TYR A 84 0.79 5.04 -12.36
N LEU A 85 2.10 4.93 -12.12
CA LEU A 85 2.72 5.01 -10.80
C LEU A 85 3.33 6.41 -10.64
N ARG A 86 2.87 7.17 -9.66
CA ARG A 86 3.47 8.44 -9.25
C ARG A 86 4.24 8.24 -7.96
N LEU A 87 5.50 8.65 -7.94
CA LEU A 87 6.36 8.64 -6.79
C LEU A 87 6.64 10.08 -6.35
N VAL A 88 6.45 10.34 -5.06
CA VAL A 88 6.73 11.64 -4.43
C VAL A 88 7.71 11.40 -3.30
N GLY A 89 8.95 11.84 -3.48
CA GLY A 89 9.97 11.77 -2.45
C GLY A 89 9.89 12.94 -1.46
N PHE A 90 10.71 12.91 -0.42
CA PHE A 90 10.72 13.96 0.60
C PHE A 90 11.22 15.29 0.00
N PRO A 91 10.43 16.38 0.08
CA PRO A 91 10.79 17.65 -0.52
C PRO A 91 12.12 18.19 0.00
N GLY A 92 12.97 18.72 -0.90
CA GLY A 92 14.28 19.27 -0.56
C GLY A 92 15.36 18.26 -0.18
N GLN A 93 15.02 16.96 -0.09
CA GLN A 93 15.98 15.90 0.19
C GLN A 93 16.32 15.07 -1.05
N VAL A 94 15.40 15.01 -2.01
CA VAL A 94 15.57 14.27 -3.26
C VAL A 94 15.10 15.09 -4.45
N ALA A 95 15.83 14.96 -5.55
CA ALA A 95 15.40 15.40 -6.89
C ALA A 95 15.49 14.18 -7.81
N VAL A 96 14.38 13.84 -8.47
CA VAL A 96 14.31 12.67 -9.34
C VAL A 96 14.91 13.00 -10.71
N ASP A 97 15.82 12.15 -11.20
CA ASP A 97 16.31 12.22 -12.56
C ASP A 97 15.26 11.67 -13.54
N ARG A 98 14.55 12.57 -14.20
CA ARG A 98 13.49 12.23 -15.17
C ARG A 98 14.00 11.75 -16.51
N GLN A 99 15.32 11.78 -16.75
CA GLN A 99 15.95 11.20 -17.93
C GLN A 99 16.31 9.72 -17.70
N GLY A 100 16.46 9.33 -16.45
CA GLY A 100 16.67 7.94 -16.05
C GLY A 100 15.39 7.13 -16.00
N ASN A 101 15.50 5.82 -16.24
CA ASN A 101 14.38 4.89 -16.11
C ASN A 101 14.20 4.43 -14.67
N LEU A 102 12.94 4.29 -14.23
CA LEU A 102 12.62 3.53 -13.04
C LEU A 102 12.94 2.05 -13.29
N GLN A 103 13.79 1.45 -12.48
CA GLN A 103 13.98 0.01 -12.50
C GLN A 103 13.02 -0.65 -11.52
N ILE A 104 12.30 -1.65 -11.99
CA ILE A 104 11.38 -2.46 -11.17
C ILE A 104 11.87 -3.89 -11.20
N ASP A 105 12.18 -4.45 -10.04
CA ASP A 105 12.78 -5.77 -9.88
C ASP A 105 11.94 -6.61 -8.90
N THR A 106 11.79 -7.90 -9.24
CA THR A 106 11.03 -8.85 -8.41
C THR A 106 11.94 -9.70 -7.49
N GLY A 107 13.25 -9.46 -7.52
CA GLY A 107 14.22 -10.34 -6.88
C GLY A 107 14.39 -11.70 -7.58
N THR A 108 13.79 -11.87 -8.77
CA THR A 108 13.91 -13.05 -9.63
C THR A 108 14.46 -12.64 -11.01
N THR A 109 14.07 -13.33 -12.07
CA THR A 109 14.50 -12.97 -13.44
C THR A 109 13.66 -11.84 -14.06
N ALA A 110 12.51 -11.51 -13.50
CA ALA A 110 11.64 -10.47 -14.05
C ALA A 110 12.08 -9.08 -13.57
N HIS A 111 12.42 -8.22 -14.53
CA HIS A 111 12.76 -6.82 -14.28
C HIS A 111 12.27 -5.97 -15.46
N TRP A 112 11.96 -4.71 -15.17
CA TRP A 112 11.49 -3.73 -16.16
C TRP A 112 12.23 -2.42 -15.96
N ALA A 113 12.55 -1.77 -17.09
CA ALA A 113 13.06 -0.41 -17.13
C ALA A 113 11.96 0.50 -17.70
N VAL A 114 11.31 1.27 -16.82
CA VAL A 114 10.14 2.08 -17.16
C VAL A 114 10.56 3.54 -17.30
N PRO A 115 10.41 4.15 -18.50
CA PRO A 115 10.77 5.53 -18.70
C PRO A 115 9.79 6.47 -17.96
N TYR A 116 10.28 7.66 -17.63
CA TYR A 116 9.43 8.73 -17.14
C TYR A 116 8.32 9.05 -18.14
N ALA A 117 7.08 9.07 -17.70
CA ALA A 117 5.93 9.35 -18.55
C ALA A 117 4.88 10.15 -17.76
N LEU A 118 4.46 11.28 -18.32
CA LEU A 118 3.34 12.03 -17.74
C LEU A 118 2.01 11.49 -18.27
N ASP A 119 1.04 11.44 -17.39
CA ASP A 119 -0.36 11.38 -17.77
C ASP A 119 -0.70 12.64 -18.59
N PRO A 120 -1.38 12.49 -19.75
CA PRO A 120 -1.69 13.63 -20.63
C PRO A 120 -2.43 14.81 -19.98
N GLN A 121 -3.10 14.57 -18.85
CA GLN A 121 -3.82 15.59 -18.11
C GLN A 121 -2.96 16.29 -17.04
N THR A 122 -1.73 15.85 -16.83
CA THR A 122 -0.80 16.46 -15.87
C THR A 122 0.18 17.37 -16.62
N PRO A 123 0.09 18.71 -16.45
CA PRO A 123 1.05 19.62 -17.08
C PRO A 123 2.47 19.37 -16.54
N ALA A 124 3.44 19.19 -17.44
CA ALA A 124 4.83 18.91 -17.08
C ALA A 124 5.46 20.00 -16.21
N SER A 125 5.05 21.26 -16.40
CA SER A 125 5.54 22.44 -15.68
C SER A 125 5.08 22.51 -14.21
N VAL A 126 4.17 21.65 -13.77
CA VAL A 126 3.54 21.72 -12.44
C VAL A 126 4.18 20.72 -11.45
N LEU A 127 4.92 19.72 -11.92
CA LEU A 127 5.50 18.71 -11.03
C LEU A 127 6.82 19.19 -10.42
N PRO A 128 6.90 19.25 -9.06
CA PRO A 128 8.15 19.49 -8.34
C PRO A 128 9.23 18.48 -8.70
N ASP A 129 10.49 18.80 -8.46
CA ASP A 129 11.65 17.96 -8.77
C ASP A 129 11.69 16.63 -8.01
N ASN A 130 11.07 16.58 -6.84
CA ASN A 130 10.91 15.36 -6.02
C ASN A 130 9.77 14.44 -6.49
N VAL A 131 9.11 14.76 -7.61
CA VAL A 131 7.97 13.99 -8.15
C VAL A 131 8.34 13.35 -9.49
N SER A 132 8.05 12.07 -9.63
CA SER A 132 8.14 11.36 -10.91
C SER A 132 6.88 10.54 -11.18
N GLN A 133 6.68 10.21 -12.45
CA GLN A 133 5.54 9.41 -12.89
C GLN A 133 5.96 8.47 -14.01
N TYR A 134 5.37 7.29 -14.01
CA TYR A 134 5.73 6.18 -14.90
C TYR A 134 4.46 5.48 -15.36
N GLU A 135 4.38 5.11 -16.63
CA GLU A 135 3.32 4.26 -17.16
C GLU A 135 3.65 2.80 -16.82
N VAL A 136 2.78 2.11 -16.10
CA VAL A 136 3.06 0.79 -15.51
C VAL A 136 2.10 -0.32 -15.95
N SER A 137 1.31 -0.10 -17.00
CA SER A 137 0.35 -1.10 -17.50
C SER A 137 1.03 -2.41 -17.87
N ALA A 138 2.14 -2.35 -18.62
CA ALA A 138 2.88 -3.55 -19.01
C ALA A 138 3.38 -4.32 -17.79
N VAL A 139 3.97 -3.61 -16.80
CA VAL A 139 4.51 -4.23 -15.58
C VAL A 139 3.43 -4.96 -14.79
N LEU A 140 2.31 -4.29 -14.52
CA LEU A 140 1.25 -4.86 -13.67
C LEU A 140 0.42 -5.93 -14.39
N ASN A 141 0.30 -5.86 -15.72
CA ASN A 141 -0.39 -6.88 -16.50
C ASN A 141 0.46 -8.16 -16.68
N ASP A 142 1.79 -8.01 -16.75
CA ASP A 142 2.71 -9.16 -16.85
C ASP A 142 2.92 -9.89 -15.51
N MET A 143 2.41 -9.33 -14.41
CA MET A 143 2.62 -9.85 -13.06
C MET A 143 1.52 -10.83 -12.68
N PRO A 144 1.80 -12.15 -12.61
CA PRO A 144 0.77 -13.17 -12.40
C PRO A 144 0.27 -13.26 -10.96
N ARG A 145 1.01 -12.70 -10.00
CA ARG A 145 0.71 -12.77 -8.57
C ARG A 145 1.43 -11.65 -7.79
N PRO A 146 0.91 -11.25 -6.63
CA PRO A 146 1.55 -10.25 -5.78
C PRO A 146 2.84 -10.82 -5.17
N ILE A 147 3.98 -10.25 -5.56
CA ILE A 147 5.32 -10.55 -5.03
C ILE A 147 5.98 -9.23 -4.61
N PRO A 148 6.97 -9.23 -3.70
CA PRO A 148 7.69 -8.01 -3.35
C PRO A 148 8.33 -7.40 -4.60
N LEU A 149 8.30 -6.06 -4.69
CA LEU A 149 9.02 -5.32 -5.73
C LEU A 149 10.09 -4.44 -5.10
N THR A 150 11.21 -4.30 -5.78
CA THR A 150 12.20 -3.27 -5.51
C THR A 150 12.12 -2.23 -6.62
N LEU A 151 11.78 -0.98 -6.24
CA LEU A 151 11.77 0.17 -7.13
C LEU A 151 13.11 0.90 -6.97
N THR A 152 13.95 0.92 -8.02
CA THR A 152 15.18 1.71 -8.02
C THR A 152 14.92 3.01 -8.78
N VAL A 153 14.83 4.11 -8.00
CA VAL A 153 14.50 5.45 -8.49
C VAL A 153 15.79 6.22 -8.80
N PRO A 154 16.00 6.70 -10.05
CA PRO A 154 17.16 7.52 -10.37
C PRO A 154 17.04 8.92 -9.76
N LEU A 155 18.17 9.44 -9.23
CA LEU A 155 18.23 10.75 -8.58
C LEU A 155 19.27 11.65 -9.21
N VAL A 156 19.01 12.96 -9.25
CA VAL A 156 19.95 13.96 -9.75
C VAL A 156 21.09 14.17 -8.74
N GLY A 157 22.31 14.06 -9.21
CA GLY A 157 23.51 14.37 -8.39
C GLY A 157 23.78 13.40 -7.24
N GLN A 158 23.03 12.31 -7.17
CA GLN A 158 23.14 11.26 -6.13
C GLN A 158 23.05 9.88 -6.78
N SER A 159 23.48 8.84 -6.05
CA SER A 159 23.15 7.46 -6.43
C SER A 159 21.63 7.24 -6.34
N SER A 160 21.10 6.37 -7.21
CA SER A 160 19.70 5.95 -7.13
C SER A 160 19.31 5.47 -5.73
N THR A 161 18.04 5.56 -5.40
CA THR A 161 17.51 5.02 -4.13
C THR A 161 16.59 3.85 -4.39
N GLN A 162 16.49 2.93 -3.42
CA GLN A 162 15.65 1.74 -3.52
C GLN A 162 14.48 1.84 -2.53
N ILE A 163 13.30 1.49 -3.03
CA ILE A 163 12.06 1.44 -2.26
C ILE A 163 11.51 0.02 -2.38
N ILE A 164 11.28 -0.64 -1.24
CA ILE A 164 10.70 -1.98 -1.22
C ILE A 164 9.19 -1.86 -1.09
N VAL A 165 8.49 -2.50 -2.02
CA VAL A 165 7.02 -2.57 -2.04
C VAL A 165 6.59 -3.95 -1.56
N ALA A 166 5.82 -3.99 -0.48
CA ALA A 166 5.34 -5.24 0.10
C ALA A 166 4.28 -5.92 -0.79
N PRO A 167 4.13 -7.26 -0.74
CA PRO A 167 3.19 -8.00 -1.58
C PRO A 167 1.75 -7.51 -1.50
N TYR A 168 1.26 -7.12 -0.33
CA TYR A 168 -0.11 -6.63 -0.16
C TYR A 168 -0.35 -5.30 -0.91
N VAL A 169 0.67 -4.45 -1.04
CA VAL A 169 0.60 -3.21 -1.83
C VAL A 169 0.57 -3.55 -3.32
N VAL A 170 1.39 -4.52 -3.73
CA VAL A 170 1.41 -4.99 -5.13
C VAL A 170 0.06 -5.62 -5.51
N GLU A 171 -0.60 -6.34 -4.59
CA GLU A 171 -1.94 -6.88 -4.79
C GLU A 171 -2.99 -5.79 -5.08
N GLU A 172 -2.93 -4.67 -4.34
CA GLU A 172 -3.78 -3.52 -4.64
C GLU A 172 -3.52 -2.94 -6.02
N TRP A 173 -2.25 -2.81 -6.40
CA TRP A 173 -1.87 -2.27 -7.69
C TRP A 173 -2.35 -3.17 -8.84
N ILE A 174 -2.22 -4.50 -8.69
CA ILE A 174 -2.76 -5.48 -9.65
C ILE A 174 -4.30 -5.37 -9.70
N THR A 175 -4.96 -5.23 -8.55
CA THR A 175 -6.42 -5.05 -8.49
C THR A 175 -6.85 -3.81 -9.27
N ILE A 176 -6.16 -2.66 -9.10
CA ILE A 176 -6.43 -1.45 -9.88
C ILE A 176 -6.19 -1.69 -11.38
N ALA A 177 -5.11 -2.39 -11.74
CA ALA A 177 -4.83 -2.71 -13.13
C ALA A 177 -5.95 -3.53 -13.79
N GLN A 178 -6.60 -4.39 -13.03
CA GLN A 178 -7.70 -5.27 -13.48
C GLN A 178 -9.09 -4.66 -13.32
N THR A 179 -9.23 -3.54 -12.59
CA THR A 179 -10.54 -2.89 -12.39
C THR A 179 -11.03 -2.25 -13.69
N PHE A 180 -12.33 -2.41 -13.95
CA PHE A 180 -13.04 -1.76 -15.05
C PHE A 180 -14.07 -0.76 -14.48
N PRO A 181 -14.40 0.32 -15.20
CA PRO A 181 -15.43 1.24 -14.75
C PRO A 181 -16.79 0.55 -14.76
N GLU A 182 -17.61 0.87 -13.76
CA GLU A 182 -19.00 0.46 -13.78
C GLU A 182 -19.73 1.11 -14.96
N PRO A 183 -20.67 0.41 -15.60
CA PRO A 183 -21.41 0.92 -16.76
C PRO A 183 -22.32 2.11 -16.42
#